data_9ad5e1ea335464d510e7151a0ffeef8b
#
_entry.id   9ad5e1ea335464d510e7151a0ffeef8b
#
_cell.length_a   1.000
_cell.length_b   1.000
_cell.length_c   1.000
_cell.angle_alpha   90.00
_cell.angle_beta   90.00
_cell.angle_gamma   90.00
#
_symmetry.space_group_name_H-M   'P 1'
#
loop_
_entity.id
_entity.type
_entity.pdbx_description
1 polymer ?
#
loop_
_entity_poly.entity_id
_entity_poly.type
_entity_poly.pdbx_seq_one_letter_code
_entity_poly.pdbx_strand_id
1 'polypeptide(L)'
;MRMLSCIYRHTLLLALLLAGPVSAMSSPKALPKDVASHFCQLLVNDGNGRIYPLGMYAQHLTTLLYEVPHYEDFTAEQVLTGFIFYYDDWVQLPASSREALTLVQELHTGQTLRLFPHLSDGEIIWYAPTDPIPESVGTEHRKYMQEVFSRLNGEVQAGNWQNVEEYIDKMIKYQCQYGNNGKSEASTPTYLIYIVALFLLGLVVISIFIRTFAPKITKQ
;
A
#
# COMPACT_ATOMS: atom_id res chain seq x y z
N MET A 1 31.64 -3.80 -58.87
CA MET A 1 31.67 -3.24 -57.52
C MET A 1 30.64 -2.14 -57.24
N ARG A 2 30.12 -1.39 -58.21
CA ARG A 2 29.11 -0.32 -57.93
C ARG A 2 27.67 -0.80 -57.72
N MET A 3 27.28 -1.98 -58.20
CA MET A 3 25.93 -2.52 -58.02
C MET A 3 25.66 -3.04 -56.57
N LEU A 4 26.63 -3.67 -55.92
CA LEU A 4 26.51 -4.17 -54.55
C LEU A 4 26.34 -3.06 -53.52
N SER A 5 26.94 -1.88 -53.72
CA SER A 5 26.81 -0.75 -52.81
C SER A 5 25.42 -0.09 -52.84
N CYS A 6 24.74 -0.20 -54.00
CA CYS A 6 23.38 0.36 -54.14
C CYS A 6 22.32 -0.51 -53.47
N ILE A 7 22.46 -1.84 -53.53
CA ILE A 7 21.56 -2.79 -52.86
C ILE A 7 21.69 -2.66 -51.33
N TYR A 8 22.91 -2.54 -50.83
CA TYR A 8 23.15 -2.36 -49.37
C TYR A 8 22.58 -1.04 -48.83
N ARG A 9 22.62 0.04 -49.64
CA ARG A 9 22.02 1.33 -49.27
C ARG A 9 20.50 1.30 -49.22
N HIS A 10 19.85 0.53 -50.10
CA HIS A 10 18.39 0.41 -50.12
C HIS A 10 17.86 -0.56 -49.03
N THR A 11 18.59 -1.63 -48.71
CA THR A 11 18.24 -2.52 -47.59
C THR A 11 18.43 -1.86 -46.26
N LEU A 12 19.45 -1.01 -46.08
CA LEU A 12 19.65 -0.23 -44.83
C LEU A 12 18.56 0.83 -44.63
N LEU A 13 18.13 1.50 -45.73
CA LEU A 13 17.02 2.48 -45.67
C LEU A 13 15.67 1.81 -45.42
N LEU A 14 15.44 0.60 -45.92
CA LEU A 14 14.20 -0.13 -45.67
C LEU A 14 14.13 -0.67 -44.23
N ALA A 15 15.26 -1.07 -43.63
CA ALA A 15 15.35 -1.47 -42.25
C ALA A 15 15.09 -0.30 -41.28
N LEU A 16 15.50 0.93 -41.65
CA LEU A 16 15.24 2.13 -40.85
C LEU A 16 13.78 2.58 -40.89
N LEU A 17 13.06 2.28 -41.97
CA LEU A 17 11.62 2.60 -42.13
C LEU A 17 10.70 1.63 -41.39
N LEU A 18 11.20 0.42 -41.02
CA LEU A 18 10.47 -0.57 -40.25
C LEU A 18 10.63 -0.38 -38.72
N ALA A 19 11.56 0.48 -38.28
CA ALA A 19 11.63 0.96 -36.94
C ALA A 19 10.52 2.02 -36.75
N GLY A 20 9.27 1.57 -36.68
CA GLY A 20 8.15 2.40 -36.27
C GLY A 20 8.48 3.06 -34.93
N PRO A 21 7.88 4.22 -34.57
CA PRO A 21 8.07 4.82 -33.27
C PRO A 21 7.68 3.77 -32.24
N VAL A 22 8.64 3.25 -31.51
CA VAL A 22 8.38 2.59 -30.25
C VAL A 22 7.79 3.71 -29.40
N SER A 23 6.46 3.76 -29.30
CA SER A 23 5.78 4.63 -28.35
C SER A 23 6.33 4.22 -27.00
N ALA A 24 7.25 4.99 -26.46
CA ALA A 24 7.67 4.84 -25.07
C ALA A 24 6.40 5.06 -24.26
N MET A 25 5.81 3.98 -23.74
CA MET A 25 4.74 4.09 -22.76
C MET A 25 5.33 4.91 -21.62
N SER A 26 4.76 6.07 -21.37
CA SER A 26 5.17 6.87 -20.22
C SER A 26 4.93 6.04 -18.97
N SER A 27 5.91 6.05 -18.06
CA SER A 27 5.75 5.40 -16.76
C SER A 27 4.45 5.89 -16.09
N PRO A 28 3.64 5.00 -15.49
CA PRO A 28 2.38 5.39 -14.88
C PRO A 28 2.63 6.36 -13.71
N LYS A 29 1.68 7.25 -13.47
CA LYS A 29 1.76 8.14 -12.30
C LYS A 29 1.61 7.32 -11.03
N ALA A 30 2.35 7.71 -9.99
CA ALA A 30 2.29 7.09 -8.68
C ALA A 30 2.47 8.14 -7.58
N LEU A 31 2.01 7.82 -6.38
CA LEU A 31 2.35 8.61 -5.19
C LEU A 31 3.87 8.51 -4.92
N PRO A 32 4.47 9.53 -4.27
CA PRO A 32 5.78 9.37 -3.65
C PRO A 32 5.83 8.13 -2.76
N LYS A 33 6.95 7.46 -2.71
CA LYS A 33 7.09 6.16 -2.05
C LYS A 33 6.75 6.21 -0.55
N ASP A 34 7.17 7.27 0.12
CA ASP A 34 6.89 7.55 1.52
C ASP A 34 5.39 7.80 1.77
N VAL A 35 4.75 8.61 0.93
CA VAL A 35 3.30 8.89 0.99
C VAL A 35 2.48 7.62 0.75
N ALA A 36 2.85 6.80 -0.25
CA ALA A 36 2.19 5.52 -0.53
C ALA A 36 2.33 4.56 0.66
N SER A 37 3.54 4.48 1.25
CA SER A 37 3.79 3.66 2.43
C SER A 37 3.00 4.14 3.64
N HIS A 38 2.88 5.46 3.84
CA HIS A 38 2.07 6.04 4.91
C HIS A 38 0.57 5.73 4.72
N PHE A 39 0.03 5.93 3.52
CA PHE A 39 -1.35 5.55 3.20
C PHE A 39 -1.63 4.07 3.50
N CYS A 40 -0.69 3.20 3.20
CA CYS A 40 -0.81 1.77 3.42
C CYS A 40 -0.67 1.31 4.88
N GLN A 41 -0.48 2.23 5.84
CA GLN A 41 -0.63 1.97 7.29
C GLN A 41 -2.11 1.92 7.72
N LEU A 42 -3.02 2.47 6.93
CA LEU A 42 -4.45 2.34 7.18
C LEU A 42 -4.85 0.87 7.31
N LEU A 43 -5.77 0.60 8.23
CA LEU A 43 -6.36 -0.73 8.39
C LEU A 43 -7.52 -0.91 7.43
N VAL A 44 -7.69 -2.11 6.91
CA VAL A 44 -8.80 -2.50 6.05
C VAL A 44 -9.46 -3.75 6.60
N ASN A 45 -10.80 -3.79 6.53
CA ASN A 45 -11.58 -4.99 6.82
C ASN A 45 -11.92 -5.69 5.50
N ASP A 46 -11.65 -7.01 5.42
CA ASP A 46 -11.85 -7.82 4.21
C ASP A 46 -13.32 -8.24 3.97
N GLY A 47 -14.24 -7.76 4.80
CA GLY A 47 -15.65 -8.16 4.76
C GLY A 47 -15.95 -9.49 5.46
N ASN A 48 -14.93 -10.27 5.82
CA ASN A 48 -15.03 -11.54 6.54
C ASN A 48 -14.63 -11.40 8.02
N GLY A 49 -14.52 -10.17 8.50
CA GLY A 49 -14.17 -9.86 9.89
C GLY A 49 -12.68 -9.78 10.19
N ARG A 50 -11.80 -10.01 9.20
CA ARG A 50 -10.36 -9.84 9.40
C ARG A 50 -9.93 -8.41 9.10
N ILE A 51 -9.12 -7.85 10.00
CA ILE A 51 -8.59 -6.49 9.91
C ILE A 51 -7.07 -6.60 9.80
N TYR A 52 -6.49 -5.94 8.80
CA TYR A 52 -5.05 -5.94 8.58
C TYR A 52 -4.59 -4.64 7.92
N PRO A 53 -3.29 -4.30 7.98
CA PRO A 53 -2.76 -3.12 7.30
C PRO A 53 -2.97 -3.21 5.78
N LEU A 54 -3.34 -2.09 5.18
CA LEU A 54 -3.57 -1.98 3.74
C LEU A 54 -2.32 -2.35 2.92
N GLY A 55 -1.12 -2.22 3.50
CA GLY A 55 0.13 -2.69 2.89
C GLY A 55 0.16 -4.20 2.63
N MET A 56 -0.50 -5.00 3.46
CA MET A 56 -0.64 -6.45 3.20
C MET A 56 -1.55 -6.71 2.00
N TYR A 57 -2.64 -5.93 1.88
CA TYR A 57 -3.51 -5.99 0.71
C TYR A 57 -2.74 -5.58 -0.55
N ALA A 58 -1.93 -4.53 -0.48
CA ALA A 58 -1.09 -4.07 -1.57
C ALA A 58 -0.15 -5.17 -2.07
N GLN A 59 0.56 -5.84 -1.16
CA GLN A 59 1.47 -6.93 -1.50
C GLN A 59 0.73 -8.10 -2.17
N HIS A 60 -0.42 -8.50 -1.64
CA HIS A 60 -1.24 -9.57 -2.20
C HIS A 60 -1.74 -9.21 -3.61
N LEU A 61 -2.35 -8.04 -3.78
CA LEU A 61 -2.83 -7.57 -5.08
C LEU A 61 -1.71 -7.49 -6.12
N THR A 62 -0.56 -6.89 -5.75
CA THR A 62 0.57 -6.74 -6.66
C THR A 62 1.14 -8.09 -7.08
N THR A 63 1.21 -9.05 -6.14
CA THR A 63 1.66 -10.42 -6.46
C THR A 63 0.68 -11.14 -7.38
N LEU A 64 -0.64 -10.95 -7.21
CA LEU A 64 -1.64 -11.49 -8.14
C LEU A 64 -1.56 -10.88 -9.54
N LEU A 65 -1.24 -9.58 -9.62
CA LEU A 65 -1.12 -8.87 -10.89
C LEU A 65 0.16 -9.23 -11.66
N TYR A 66 1.29 -9.32 -10.96
CA TYR A 66 2.61 -9.34 -11.58
C TYR A 66 3.49 -10.51 -11.15
N GLU A 67 2.98 -11.46 -10.34
CA GLU A 67 3.70 -12.64 -9.80
C GLU A 67 4.83 -12.29 -8.81
N VAL A 68 5.07 -11.01 -8.57
CA VAL A 68 6.07 -10.47 -7.62
C VAL A 68 5.44 -9.29 -6.86
N PRO A 69 5.92 -8.96 -5.63
CA PRO A 69 5.34 -7.88 -4.82
C PRO A 69 5.79 -6.48 -5.21
N HIS A 70 6.08 -6.24 -6.48
CA HIS A 70 6.44 -4.95 -7.05
C HIS A 70 6.15 -4.94 -8.57
N TYR A 71 6.09 -3.77 -9.17
CA TYR A 71 6.01 -3.60 -10.62
C TYR A 71 7.12 -2.66 -11.07
N GLU A 72 8.10 -3.16 -11.85
CA GLU A 72 9.32 -2.40 -12.21
C GLU A 72 9.96 -1.80 -10.94
N ASP A 73 10.12 -0.47 -10.88
CA ASP A 73 10.68 0.26 -9.73
C ASP A 73 9.61 0.68 -8.69
N PHE A 74 8.34 0.36 -8.93
CA PHE A 74 7.24 0.70 -8.02
C PHE A 74 7.04 -0.36 -6.94
N THR A 75 6.89 0.10 -5.69
CA THR A 75 6.53 -0.78 -4.57
C THR A 75 5.09 -1.23 -4.64
N ALA A 76 4.72 -2.27 -3.90
CA ALA A 76 3.35 -2.73 -3.82
C ALA A 76 2.37 -1.63 -3.37
N GLU A 77 2.80 -0.78 -2.44
CA GLU A 77 2.01 0.36 -1.96
C GLU A 77 1.79 1.40 -3.07
N GLN A 78 2.80 1.65 -3.90
CA GLN A 78 2.67 2.53 -5.06
C GLN A 78 1.77 1.94 -6.13
N VAL A 79 1.82 0.62 -6.36
CA VAL A 79 0.91 -0.09 -7.26
C VAL A 79 -0.54 0.05 -6.78
N LEU A 80 -0.82 -0.26 -5.52
CA LEU A 80 -2.16 -0.14 -4.95
C LEU A 80 -2.69 1.29 -5.04
N THR A 81 -1.91 2.26 -4.59
CA THR A 81 -2.31 3.68 -4.62
C THR A 81 -2.40 4.22 -6.05
N GLY A 82 -1.63 3.65 -6.97
CA GLY A 82 -1.75 3.90 -8.41
C GLY A 82 -3.13 3.52 -8.95
N PHE A 83 -3.61 2.33 -8.65
CA PHE A 83 -4.98 1.92 -9.01
C PHE A 83 -6.09 2.72 -8.32
N ILE A 84 -5.84 3.23 -7.11
CA ILE A 84 -6.83 4.06 -6.40
C ILE A 84 -6.91 5.47 -7.00
N PHE A 85 -5.77 6.13 -7.26
CA PHE A 85 -5.72 7.57 -7.57
C PHE A 85 -5.41 7.88 -9.04
N TYR A 86 -4.82 6.93 -9.78
CA TYR A 86 -4.38 7.07 -11.17
C TYR A 86 -4.81 5.88 -12.03
N TYR A 87 -6.04 5.43 -11.82
CA TYR A 87 -6.60 4.21 -12.41
C TYR A 87 -6.36 4.08 -13.92
N ASP A 88 -6.60 5.15 -14.68
CA ASP A 88 -6.47 5.14 -16.14
C ASP A 88 -5.04 4.86 -16.63
N ASP A 89 -4.04 5.26 -15.84
CA ASP A 89 -2.64 4.99 -16.16
C ASP A 89 -2.28 3.51 -15.86
N TRP A 90 -2.83 2.96 -14.77
CA TRP A 90 -2.47 1.64 -14.26
C TRP A 90 -3.26 0.49 -14.89
N VAL A 91 -4.53 0.70 -15.23
CA VAL A 91 -5.40 -0.35 -15.81
C VAL A 91 -4.96 -0.80 -17.21
N GLN A 92 -4.14 0.00 -17.87
CA GLN A 92 -3.59 -0.30 -19.21
C GLN A 92 -2.35 -1.23 -19.14
N LEU A 93 -1.79 -1.43 -17.95
CA LEU A 93 -0.62 -2.29 -17.78
C LEU A 93 -1.00 -3.77 -17.89
N PRO A 94 -0.11 -4.62 -18.42
CA PRO A 94 -0.38 -6.04 -18.54
C PRO A 94 -0.55 -6.68 -17.15
N ALA A 95 -1.61 -7.46 -16.97
CA ALA A 95 -1.88 -8.21 -15.75
C ALA A 95 -1.88 -9.70 -16.04
N SER A 96 -1.31 -10.50 -15.13
CA SER A 96 -1.16 -11.95 -15.29
C SER A 96 -2.47 -12.71 -15.05
N SER A 97 -3.42 -12.13 -14.30
CA SER A 97 -4.59 -12.84 -13.81
C SER A 97 -5.89 -12.08 -14.03
N ARG A 98 -6.93 -12.80 -14.49
CA ARG A 98 -8.29 -12.26 -14.58
C ARG A 98 -8.89 -11.95 -13.20
N GLU A 99 -8.56 -12.75 -12.19
CA GLU A 99 -8.97 -12.53 -10.81
C GLU A 99 -8.44 -11.20 -10.27
N ALA A 100 -7.17 -10.92 -10.53
CA ALA A 100 -6.56 -9.64 -10.16
C ALA A 100 -7.25 -8.44 -10.83
N LEU A 101 -7.66 -8.55 -12.09
CA LEU A 101 -8.41 -7.50 -12.79
C LEU A 101 -9.79 -7.27 -12.16
N THR A 102 -10.45 -8.30 -11.65
CA THR A 102 -11.72 -8.16 -10.92
C THR A 102 -11.49 -7.38 -9.61
N LEU A 103 -10.46 -7.73 -8.86
CA LEU A 103 -10.09 -7.00 -7.63
C LEU A 103 -9.74 -5.54 -7.90
N VAL A 104 -9.04 -5.25 -8.98
CA VAL A 104 -8.74 -3.87 -9.42
C VAL A 104 -10.02 -3.10 -9.75
N GLN A 105 -10.98 -3.74 -10.41
CA GLN A 105 -12.27 -3.11 -10.72
C GLN A 105 -13.07 -2.81 -9.44
N GLU A 106 -13.12 -3.74 -8.50
CA GLU A 106 -13.78 -3.55 -7.20
C GLU A 106 -13.10 -2.46 -6.37
N LEU A 107 -11.76 -2.41 -6.42
CA LEU A 107 -10.98 -1.35 -5.79
C LEU A 107 -11.32 0.03 -6.37
N HIS A 108 -11.38 0.14 -7.71
CA HIS A 108 -11.71 1.38 -8.40
C HIS A 108 -13.14 1.87 -8.07
N THR A 109 -14.10 0.95 -7.92
CA THR A 109 -15.47 1.29 -7.53
C THR A 109 -15.61 1.63 -6.04
N GLY A 110 -14.53 1.48 -5.24
CA GLY A 110 -14.50 1.80 -3.81
C GLY A 110 -15.26 0.82 -2.92
N GLN A 111 -15.65 -0.34 -3.44
CA GLN A 111 -16.46 -1.33 -2.70
C GLN A 111 -15.64 -2.20 -1.74
N THR A 112 -14.36 -2.43 -2.05
CA THR A 112 -13.49 -3.32 -1.26
C THR A 112 -12.79 -2.65 -0.10
N LEU A 113 -12.62 -1.33 -0.13
CA LEU A 113 -11.84 -0.61 0.86
C LEU A 113 -12.70 -0.20 2.07
N ARG A 114 -13.02 -1.16 2.92
CA ARG A 114 -13.71 -0.88 4.19
C ARG A 114 -12.73 -0.33 5.21
N LEU A 115 -12.59 0.99 5.21
CA LEU A 115 -11.60 1.73 5.97
C LEU A 115 -12.19 2.50 7.17
N PHE A 116 -13.53 2.61 7.26
CA PHE A 116 -14.19 3.46 8.24
C PHE A 116 -14.91 2.62 9.31
N PRO A 117 -14.26 2.36 10.46
CA PRO A 117 -14.92 1.68 11.57
C PRO A 117 -15.91 2.62 12.26
N HIS A 118 -17.05 2.09 12.63
CA HIS A 118 -18.03 2.78 13.47
C HIS A 118 -18.72 1.81 14.41
N LEU A 119 -18.91 2.22 15.67
CA LEU A 119 -19.61 1.43 16.67
C LEU A 119 -21.12 1.57 16.44
N SER A 120 -21.79 0.46 16.09
CA SER A 120 -23.23 0.39 15.91
C SER A 120 -23.76 -0.80 16.71
N ASP A 121 -24.73 -0.56 17.59
CA ASP A 121 -25.40 -1.59 18.41
C ASP A 121 -24.44 -2.52 19.21
N GLY A 122 -23.29 -1.98 19.63
CA GLY A 122 -22.27 -2.72 20.38
C GLY A 122 -21.24 -3.47 19.55
N GLU A 123 -21.37 -3.42 18.21
CA GLU A 123 -20.42 -4.03 17.27
C GLU A 123 -19.72 -2.95 16.44
N ILE A 124 -18.45 -3.21 16.07
CA ILE A 124 -17.73 -2.35 15.14
C ILE A 124 -18.00 -2.81 13.72
N ILE A 125 -18.70 -1.97 12.97
CA ILE A 125 -18.95 -2.18 11.55
C ILE A 125 -17.96 -1.32 10.76
N TRP A 126 -17.34 -1.92 9.76
CA TRP A 126 -16.40 -1.24 8.86
C TRP A 126 -17.09 -0.91 7.54
N TYR A 127 -17.08 0.36 7.18
CA TYR A 127 -17.71 0.88 5.96
C TYR A 127 -16.67 1.21 4.89
N ALA A 128 -17.02 0.94 3.65
CA ALA A 128 -16.34 1.51 2.48
C ALA A 128 -16.89 2.92 2.19
N PRO A 129 -16.16 3.76 1.45
CA PRO A 129 -16.63 5.11 1.06
C PRO A 129 -17.97 5.11 0.31
N THR A 130 -18.25 4.02 -0.39
CA THR A 130 -19.45 3.86 -1.24
C THR A 130 -20.57 3.04 -0.59
N ASP A 131 -20.34 2.50 0.62
CA ASP A 131 -21.37 1.77 1.34
C ASP A 131 -22.55 2.70 1.73
N PRO A 132 -23.79 2.19 1.75
CA PRO A 132 -24.92 2.89 2.33
C PRO A 132 -24.73 2.99 3.85
N ILE A 133 -24.42 4.19 4.33
CA ILE A 133 -24.16 4.41 5.76
C ILE A 133 -25.50 4.70 6.47
N PRO A 134 -25.88 3.91 7.50
CA PRO A 134 -27.13 4.06 8.22
C PRO A 134 -27.31 5.44 8.86
N GLU A 135 -28.56 5.86 9.06
CA GLU A 135 -28.87 7.13 9.75
C GLU A 135 -28.46 7.13 11.22
N SER A 136 -28.37 5.97 11.85
CA SER A 136 -27.83 5.79 13.20
C SER A 136 -26.38 6.27 13.35
N VAL A 137 -25.62 6.27 12.25
CA VAL A 137 -24.30 6.93 12.18
C VAL A 137 -24.53 8.44 12.12
N GLY A 138 -24.05 9.18 13.11
CA GLY A 138 -24.24 10.62 13.20
C GLY A 138 -23.83 11.38 11.92
N THR A 139 -24.52 12.47 11.62
CA THR A 139 -24.36 13.22 10.36
C THR A 139 -22.92 13.62 10.06
N GLU A 140 -22.14 14.04 11.05
CA GLU A 140 -20.73 14.42 10.91
C GLU A 140 -19.88 13.23 10.44
N HIS A 141 -20.08 12.03 11.02
CA HIS A 141 -19.34 10.82 10.64
C HIS A 141 -19.71 10.37 9.23
N ARG A 142 -20.99 10.38 8.88
CA ARG A 142 -21.44 10.05 7.51
C ARG A 142 -20.81 10.97 6.48
N LYS A 143 -20.87 12.27 6.74
CA LYS A 143 -20.26 13.26 5.86
C LYS A 143 -18.76 13.04 5.71
N TYR A 144 -18.05 12.79 6.82
CA TYR A 144 -16.62 12.49 6.80
C TYR A 144 -16.32 11.27 5.93
N MET A 145 -16.98 10.12 6.17
CA MET A 145 -16.76 8.88 5.43
C MET A 145 -17.01 9.05 3.92
N GLN A 146 -18.03 9.82 3.55
CA GLN A 146 -18.40 10.04 2.14
C GLN A 146 -17.49 11.03 1.41
N GLU A 147 -16.94 12.03 2.11
CA GLU A 147 -16.22 13.13 1.48
C GLU A 147 -14.69 13.00 1.56
N VAL A 148 -14.14 12.31 2.57
CA VAL A 148 -12.69 12.30 2.84
C VAL A 148 -11.88 11.80 1.64
N PHE A 149 -12.35 10.74 0.97
CA PHE A 149 -11.66 10.20 -0.21
C PHE A 149 -11.68 11.14 -1.40
N SER A 150 -12.80 11.81 -1.64
CA SER A 150 -12.89 12.81 -2.72
C SER A 150 -11.95 13.99 -2.48
N ARG A 151 -11.86 14.45 -1.23
CA ARG A 151 -10.94 15.54 -0.83
C ARG A 151 -9.49 15.09 -0.93
N LEU A 152 -9.16 13.90 -0.41
CA LEU A 152 -7.83 13.32 -0.52
C LEU A 152 -7.40 13.19 -1.99
N ASN A 153 -8.26 12.68 -2.86
CA ASN A 153 -7.99 12.59 -4.30
C ASN A 153 -7.72 13.97 -4.91
N GLY A 154 -8.47 15.01 -4.52
CA GLY A 154 -8.22 16.38 -4.97
C GLY A 154 -6.81 16.86 -4.65
N GLU A 155 -6.32 16.61 -3.44
CA GLU A 155 -4.96 16.98 -3.02
C GLU A 155 -3.90 16.14 -3.74
N VAL A 156 -4.16 14.84 -3.96
CA VAL A 156 -3.29 13.95 -4.75
C VAL A 156 -3.14 14.47 -6.19
N GLN A 157 -4.26 14.79 -6.86
CA GLN A 157 -4.23 15.31 -8.23
C GLN A 157 -3.54 16.69 -8.32
N ALA A 158 -3.61 17.48 -7.26
CA ALA A 158 -2.91 18.76 -7.15
C ALA A 158 -1.42 18.62 -6.80
N GLY A 159 -0.96 17.43 -6.38
CA GLY A 159 0.41 17.18 -5.91
C GLY A 159 0.73 17.83 -4.55
N ASN A 160 -0.28 18.12 -3.75
CA ASN A 160 -0.16 18.75 -2.43
C ASN A 160 0.18 17.71 -1.36
N TRP A 161 1.38 17.15 -1.40
CA TRP A 161 1.76 16.00 -0.57
C TRP A 161 1.65 16.27 0.93
N GLN A 162 1.91 17.47 1.38
CA GLN A 162 1.73 17.83 2.79
C GLN A 162 0.27 17.71 3.24
N ASN A 163 -0.67 18.16 2.42
CA ASN A 163 -2.09 18.02 2.72
C ASN A 163 -2.54 16.55 2.62
N VAL A 164 -1.99 15.79 1.66
CA VAL A 164 -2.24 14.35 1.53
C VAL A 164 -1.84 13.63 2.82
N GLU A 165 -0.64 13.86 3.34
CA GLU A 165 -0.16 13.32 4.62
C GLU A 165 -1.11 13.68 5.79
N GLU A 166 -1.54 14.93 5.87
CA GLU A 166 -2.48 15.38 6.91
C GLU A 166 -3.84 14.66 6.84
N TYR A 167 -4.35 14.38 5.62
CA TYR A 167 -5.56 13.58 5.45
C TYR A 167 -5.36 12.13 5.87
N ILE A 168 -4.21 11.52 5.54
CA ILE A 168 -3.86 10.16 5.95
C ILE A 168 -3.81 10.07 7.48
N ASP A 169 -3.13 11.01 8.14
CA ASP A 169 -3.06 11.08 9.61
C ASP A 169 -4.44 11.19 10.26
N LYS A 170 -5.33 12.00 9.69
CA LYS A 170 -6.72 12.11 10.16
C LYS A 170 -7.47 10.80 10.01
N MET A 171 -7.26 10.07 8.91
CA MET A 171 -7.87 8.76 8.69
C MET A 171 -7.33 7.72 9.67
N ILE A 172 -6.02 7.66 9.90
CA ILE A 172 -5.40 6.78 10.90
C ILE A 172 -5.95 7.08 12.30
N LYS A 173 -6.00 8.37 12.68
CA LYS A 173 -6.56 8.80 13.96
C LYS A 173 -8.02 8.39 14.10
N TYR A 174 -8.82 8.52 13.04
CA TYR A 174 -10.21 8.08 13.01
C TYR A 174 -10.30 6.57 13.27
N GLN A 175 -9.49 5.75 12.59
CA GLN A 175 -9.45 4.31 12.81
C GLN A 175 -9.04 3.94 14.24
N CYS A 176 -8.05 4.62 14.80
CA CYS A 176 -7.65 4.42 16.20
C CYS A 176 -8.77 4.74 17.17
N GLN A 177 -9.54 5.79 16.90
CA GLN A 177 -10.61 6.25 17.79
C GLN A 177 -11.85 5.35 17.74
N TYR A 178 -12.26 4.89 16.57
CA TYR A 178 -13.53 4.18 16.35
C TYR A 178 -13.35 2.69 16.02
N GLY A 179 -12.13 2.24 15.69
CA GLY A 179 -11.82 0.85 15.38
C GLY A 179 -11.50 -0.02 16.59
N ASN A 180 -11.23 0.59 17.76
CA ASN A 180 -10.90 -0.11 18.99
C ASN A 180 -12.03 0.07 20.01
N ASN A 181 -12.84 -0.95 20.18
CA ASN A 181 -13.86 -1.01 21.25
C ASN A 181 -13.25 -1.22 22.66
N GLY A 182 -12.22 -0.44 23.06
CA GLY A 182 -11.62 -0.60 24.39
C GLY A 182 -10.98 -1.98 24.67
N LYS A 183 -11.08 -2.93 23.73
CA LYS A 183 -10.27 -4.13 23.67
C LYS A 183 -9.10 -3.87 22.72
N SER A 184 -8.24 -2.97 23.14
CA SER A 184 -6.86 -3.01 22.70
C SER A 184 -6.23 -4.26 23.33
N GLU A 185 -6.51 -5.44 22.80
CA GLU A 185 -5.41 -6.33 22.59
C GLU A 185 -4.57 -5.62 21.51
N ALA A 186 -3.67 -4.76 21.98
CA ALA A 186 -2.47 -4.48 21.25
C ALA A 186 -1.86 -5.86 20.98
N SER A 187 -2.19 -6.44 19.86
CA SER A 187 -1.39 -7.51 19.28
C SER A 187 -0.07 -6.81 18.97
N THR A 188 0.77 -6.70 19.99
CA THR A 188 2.19 -6.45 19.81
C THR A 188 2.57 -7.40 18.70
N PRO A 189 2.97 -6.89 17.54
CA PRO A 189 3.21 -7.76 16.40
C PRO A 189 4.16 -8.84 16.90
N THR A 190 3.82 -10.08 16.67
CA THR A 190 4.48 -11.26 17.27
C THR A 190 6.00 -11.17 17.12
N TYR A 191 6.50 -10.53 16.04
CA TYR A 191 7.92 -10.28 15.84
C TYR A 191 8.53 -9.32 16.88
N LEU A 192 7.78 -8.33 17.41
CA LEU A 192 8.27 -7.45 18.48
C LEU A 192 8.49 -8.22 19.77
N ILE A 193 7.62 -9.18 20.09
CA ILE A 193 7.78 -10.08 21.23
C ILE A 193 9.06 -10.91 21.05
N TYR A 194 9.30 -11.43 19.85
CA TYR A 194 10.53 -12.17 19.54
C TYR A 194 11.77 -11.30 19.61
N ILE A 195 11.73 -10.05 19.11
CA ILE A 195 12.87 -9.12 19.20
C ILE A 195 13.19 -8.79 20.67
N VAL A 196 12.17 -8.49 21.49
CA VAL A 196 12.36 -8.22 22.92
C VAL A 196 12.91 -9.46 23.63
N ALA A 197 12.38 -10.65 23.35
CA ALA A 197 12.86 -11.91 23.91
C ALA A 197 14.33 -12.18 23.54
N LEU A 198 14.73 -12.00 22.28
CA LEU A 198 16.10 -12.14 21.82
C LEU A 198 17.04 -11.12 22.47
N PHE A 199 16.59 -9.87 22.64
CA PHE A 199 17.36 -8.83 23.32
C PHE A 199 17.62 -9.19 24.79
N LEU A 200 16.59 -9.65 25.51
CA LEU A 200 16.70 -10.10 26.90
C LEU A 200 17.64 -11.33 27.01
N LEU A 201 17.50 -12.28 26.09
CA LEU A 201 18.38 -13.45 26.06
C LEU A 201 19.85 -13.04 25.83
N GLY A 202 20.09 -12.08 24.93
CA GLY A 202 21.43 -11.49 24.70
C GLY A 202 22.02 -10.86 25.94
N LEU A 203 21.23 -10.11 26.71
CA LEU A 203 21.69 -9.52 27.97
C LEU A 203 22.05 -10.57 29.03
N VAL A 204 21.29 -11.66 29.11
CA VAL A 204 21.59 -12.79 30.01
C VAL A 204 22.91 -13.45 29.61
N VAL A 205 23.11 -13.73 28.33
CA VAL A 205 24.39 -14.33 27.83
C VAL A 205 25.58 -13.42 28.11
N ILE A 206 25.47 -12.10 27.86
CA ILE A 206 26.51 -11.11 28.17
C ILE A 206 26.79 -11.09 29.68
N SER A 207 25.76 -11.13 30.53
CA SER A 207 25.91 -11.15 31.99
C SER A 207 26.67 -12.40 32.47
N ILE A 208 26.36 -13.57 31.90
CA ILE A 208 27.07 -14.83 32.22
C ILE A 208 28.50 -14.75 31.74
N PHE A 209 28.75 -14.23 30.53
CA PHE A 209 30.09 -14.08 29.99
C PHE A 209 30.97 -13.15 30.87
N ILE A 210 30.43 -12.01 31.29
CA ILE A 210 31.16 -11.09 32.20
C ILE A 210 31.44 -11.75 33.53
N ARG A 211 30.50 -12.51 34.13
CA ARG A 211 30.72 -13.24 35.38
C ARG A 211 31.76 -14.33 35.25
N THR A 212 31.85 -15.00 34.12
CA THR A 212 32.72 -16.14 33.89
C THR A 212 34.14 -15.69 33.52
N PHE A 213 34.28 -14.60 32.77
CA PHE A 213 35.56 -14.14 32.21
C PHE A 213 36.07 -12.83 32.80
N ALA A 214 35.32 -12.15 33.67
CA ALA A 214 35.87 -11.01 34.39
C ALA A 214 37.03 -11.48 35.26
N PRO A 215 38.26 -10.95 35.10
CA PRO A 215 39.40 -11.35 35.91
C PRO A 215 39.07 -11.04 37.36
N LYS A 216 39.27 -12.01 38.27
CA LYS A 216 39.26 -11.78 39.72
C LYS A 216 40.41 -10.81 40.02
N ILE A 217 40.10 -9.52 40.07
CA ILE A 217 41.03 -8.52 40.59
C ILE A 217 41.14 -8.82 42.08
N THR A 218 42.11 -9.60 42.39
CA THR A 218 42.54 -9.90 43.78
C THR A 218 43.07 -8.58 44.36
N LYS A 219 42.44 -8.13 45.43
CA LYS A 219 42.99 -7.06 46.29
C LYS A 219 44.36 -7.52 46.80
N GLN A 220 45.40 -6.76 46.48
CA GLN A 220 46.56 -6.57 47.32
C GLN A 220 46.43 -5.25 48.05
#